data_223e2344834fee883e91cc750ac1958e
#
_entry.id   223e2344834fee883e91cc750ac1958e
#
_cell.length_a   1.000
_cell.length_b   1.000
_cell.length_c   1.000
_cell.angle_alpha   90.00
_cell.angle_beta   90.00
_cell.angle_gamma   90.00
#
_symmetry.space_group_name_H-M   'P 1'
#
loop_
_entity.id
_entity.type
_entity.pdbx_description
1 polymer ?
#
loop_
_entity_poly.entity_id
_entity_poly.type
_entity_poly.pdbx_seq_one_letter_code
_entity_poly.pdbx_strand_id
1 'polypeptide(L)'
;FGCASNADAFMPSPQQFTYFQGGGFDVTFLSFLEIDLEGNVNVSKLGKKPYLTAGCGGFVDITARARKIVFAGQFEAGAQFDLTDGAIRVAKPGKFPKMVEKVEHVTFSGRRARELGQEVLYVTERCVIRLTDGGLVATEVMPGIDPQRDIVDASLGRVRLAADMKTLPASLLAHGPMGLKLAPKAEPVPHSHGLAPVRAAS
;
A
#
# COMPACT_ATOMS: atom_id res chain seq x y z
N PHE A 1 -5.66 -2.31 -22.26
CA PHE A 1 -6.40 -2.71 -21.10
C PHE A 1 -6.73 -4.19 -21.21
N GLY A 2 -6.64 -4.92 -20.08
CA GLY A 2 -6.67 -6.37 -20.09
C GLY A 2 -8.02 -6.95 -20.49
N CYS A 3 -7.96 -8.17 -21.02
CA CYS A 3 -9.12 -9.01 -21.19
C CYS A 3 -9.31 -9.83 -19.91
N ALA A 4 -10.53 -9.91 -19.42
CA ALA A 4 -10.88 -10.83 -18.36
C ALA A 4 -11.21 -12.19 -18.94
N SER A 5 -10.70 -13.28 -18.34
CA SER A 5 -11.17 -14.63 -18.62
C SER A 5 -12.34 -14.94 -17.69
N ASN A 6 -13.44 -15.43 -18.23
CA ASN A 6 -14.64 -15.79 -17.47
C ASN A 6 -15.19 -14.65 -16.60
N ALA A 7 -15.29 -13.45 -17.17
CA ALA A 7 -15.85 -12.31 -16.46
C ALA A 7 -17.35 -12.51 -16.18
N ASP A 8 -17.78 -12.25 -14.94
CA ASP A 8 -19.21 -12.28 -14.57
C ASP A 8 -19.99 -11.13 -15.21
N ALA A 9 -19.32 -9.99 -15.47
CA ALA A 9 -19.91 -8.83 -16.12
C ALA A 9 -18.90 -7.97 -16.84
N PHE A 10 -19.34 -7.24 -17.86
CA PHE A 10 -18.62 -6.16 -18.51
C PHE A 10 -19.40 -4.86 -18.34
N MET A 11 -18.72 -3.79 -17.99
CA MET A 11 -19.33 -2.48 -17.86
C MET A 11 -18.44 -1.39 -18.47
N PRO A 12 -19.02 -0.30 -19.00
CA PRO A 12 -18.27 0.85 -19.47
C PRO A 12 -17.46 1.50 -18.35
N SER A 13 -16.27 2.06 -18.68
CA SER A 13 -15.38 2.69 -17.70
C SER A 13 -16.04 3.73 -16.79
N PRO A 14 -16.94 4.63 -17.24
CA PRO A 14 -17.62 5.55 -16.34
C PRO A 14 -18.45 4.86 -15.26
N GLN A 15 -19.14 3.78 -15.60
CA GLN A 15 -19.91 3.00 -14.64
C GLN A 15 -19.00 2.26 -13.65
N GLN A 16 -17.87 1.74 -14.13
CA GLN A 16 -16.88 1.09 -13.28
C GLN A 16 -16.31 2.07 -12.24
N PHE A 17 -15.95 3.28 -12.64
CA PHE A 17 -15.46 4.30 -11.70
C PHE A 17 -16.55 4.77 -10.72
N THR A 18 -17.79 4.89 -11.15
CA THR A 18 -18.93 5.15 -10.25
C THR A 18 -19.07 4.04 -9.20
N TYR A 19 -18.93 2.78 -9.60
CA TYR A 19 -18.93 1.64 -8.70
C TYR A 19 -17.79 1.72 -7.67
N PHE A 20 -16.57 2.08 -8.10
CA PHE A 20 -15.41 2.25 -7.22
C PHE A 20 -15.64 3.36 -6.19
N GLN A 21 -16.08 4.53 -6.63
CA GLN A 21 -16.40 5.67 -5.75
C GLN A 21 -17.55 5.35 -4.78
N GLY A 22 -18.45 4.50 -5.17
CA GLY A 22 -19.56 4.02 -4.34
C GLY A 22 -19.15 3.01 -3.26
N GLY A 23 -17.90 2.54 -3.24
CA GLY A 23 -17.45 1.51 -2.31
C GLY A 23 -17.75 0.09 -2.78
N GLY A 24 -17.69 -0.15 -4.08
CA GLY A 24 -18.04 -1.43 -4.72
C GLY A 24 -17.06 -2.57 -4.41
N PHE A 25 -15.95 -2.34 -3.71
CA PHE A 25 -15.03 -3.40 -3.30
C PHE A 25 -14.44 -3.16 -1.92
N ASP A 26 -14.05 -4.26 -1.26
CA ASP A 26 -13.53 -4.26 0.10
C ASP A 26 -12.04 -3.94 0.17
N VAL A 27 -11.27 -4.40 -0.82
CA VAL A 27 -9.82 -4.24 -0.86
C VAL A 27 -9.34 -3.83 -2.25
N THR A 28 -8.34 -2.96 -2.30
CA THR A 28 -7.65 -2.58 -3.54
C THR A 28 -6.14 -2.70 -3.40
N PHE A 29 -5.49 -3.00 -4.53
CA PHE A 29 -4.03 -3.09 -4.65
C PHE A 29 -3.56 -2.09 -5.68
N LEU A 30 -2.66 -1.19 -5.27
CA LEU A 30 -2.10 -0.14 -6.10
C LEU A 30 -0.59 -0.02 -5.86
N SER A 31 0.11 0.70 -6.71
CA SER A 31 1.52 1.00 -6.50
C SER A 31 1.71 2.41 -5.94
N PHE A 32 2.97 2.77 -5.62
CA PHE A 32 3.35 4.10 -5.17
C PHE A 32 4.71 4.51 -5.75
N LEU A 33 4.90 5.81 -5.94
CA LEU A 33 6.20 6.43 -6.22
C LEU A 33 6.85 6.94 -4.94
N GLU A 34 6.09 7.65 -4.11
CA GLU A 34 6.51 8.22 -2.83
C GLU A 34 5.43 8.06 -1.78
N ILE A 35 5.84 7.98 -0.52
CA ILE A 35 4.98 7.98 0.68
C ILE A 35 5.60 8.97 1.68
N ASP A 36 4.80 9.82 2.31
CA ASP A 36 5.28 10.75 3.34
C ASP A 36 4.88 10.37 4.76
N LEU A 37 5.33 11.17 5.71
CA LEU A 37 5.09 10.98 7.15
C LEU A 37 3.61 10.92 7.55
N GLU A 38 2.74 11.60 6.78
CA GLU A 38 1.29 11.58 6.99
C GLU A 38 0.61 10.37 6.35
N GLY A 39 1.38 9.56 5.61
CA GLY A 39 0.86 8.44 4.82
C GLY A 39 0.22 8.87 3.50
N ASN A 40 0.48 10.10 3.05
CA ASN A 40 0.08 10.49 1.71
C ASN A 40 0.89 9.72 0.67
N VAL A 41 0.27 9.44 -0.47
CA VAL A 41 0.91 8.75 -1.60
C VAL A 41 0.92 9.62 -2.83
N ASN A 42 2.07 9.64 -3.48
CA ASN A 42 2.26 10.19 -4.82
C ASN A 42 2.47 9.07 -5.83
N VAL A 43 1.71 9.07 -6.92
CA VAL A 43 1.91 8.18 -8.08
C VAL A 43 1.97 8.95 -9.39
N SER A 44 1.70 10.25 -9.37
CA SER A 44 1.37 11.00 -10.58
C SER A 44 2.50 11.89 -11.08
N LYS A 45 3.41 12.32 -10.22
CA LYS A 45 4.43 13.29 -10.59
C LYS A 45 5.73 13.05 -9.84
N LEU A 46 6.85 13.08 -10.55
CA LEU A 46 8.19 13.05 -9.96
C LEU A 46 9.08 14.12 -10.57
N GLY A 47 9.81 14.81 -9.69
CA GLY A 47 10.77 15.81 -10.06
C GLY A 47 10.14 17.12 -10.55
N LYS A 48 10.96 18.13 -10.69
CA LYS A 48 10.52 19.49 -11.03
C LYS A 48 10.18 19.69 -12.52
N LYS A 49 10.30 18.65 -13.33
CA LYS A 49 10.12 18.73 -14.78
C LYS A 49 8.72 18.24 -15.17
N PRO A 50 7.86 19.08 -15.80
CA PRO A 50 6.49 18.71 -16.14
C PRO A 50 6.36 17.43 -16.97
N TYR A 51 7.36 17.11 -17.81
CA TYR A 51 7.32 15.91 -18.66
C TYR A 51 7.51 14.58 -17.91
N LEU A 52 7.83 14.59 -16.61
CA LEU A 52 7.85 13.40 -15.77
C LEU A 52 6.52 13.14 -15.06
N THR A 53 5.44 13.78 -15.50
CA THR A 53 4.10 13.52 -14.98
C THR A 53 3.58 12.20 -15.56
N ALA A 54 3.40 11.22 -14.70
CA ALA A 54 2.82 9.92 -15.07
C ALA A 54 1.30 9.95 -15.10
N GLY A 55 0.68 10.89 -14.37
CA GLY A 55 -0.76 10.97 -14.18
C GLY A 55 -1.28 9.98 -13.14
N CYS A 56 -2.46 10.23 -12.60
CA CYS A 56 -3.04 9.39 -11.54
C CYS A 56 -3.95 8.28 -12.09
N GLY A 57 -4.42 8.35 -13.34
CA GLY A 57 -5.42 7.42 -13.85
C GLY A 57 -6.63 7.34 -12.93
N GLY A 58 -7.11 6.14 -12.65
CA GLY A 58 -8.21 5.87 -11.73
C GLY A 58 -7.86 5.79 -10.26
N PHE A 59 -6.65 6.18 -9.86
CA PHE A 59 -6.15 6.01 -8.49
C PHE A 59 -7.05 6.68 -7.44
N VAL A 60 -7.52 7.88 -7.71
CA VAL A 60 -8.38 8.65 -6.81
C VAL A 60 -9.73 7.96 -6.62
N ASP A 61 -10.34 7.49 -7.72
CA ASP A 61 -11.64 6.82 -7.69
C ASP A 61 -11.55 5.48 -6.94
N ILE A 62 -10.49 4.71 -7.24
CA ILE A 62 -10.25 3.40 -6.63
C ILE A 62 -10.03 3.51 -5.12
N THR A 63 -9.30 4.52 -4.66
CA THR A 63 -9.00 4.70 -3.23
C THR A 63 -10.11 5.39 -2.46
N ALA A 64 -11.10 5.99 -3.14
CA ALA A 64 -12.10 6.87 -2.52
C ALA A 64 -12.89 6.20 -1.39
N ARG A 65 -13.28 4.94 -1.55
CA ARG A 65 -14.19 4.22 -0.63
C ARG A 65 -13.78 2.78 -0.34
N ALA A 66 -12.67 2.28 -0.86
CA ALA A 66 -12.17 0.96 -0.50
C ALA A 66 -11.93 0.89 1.02
N ARG A 67 -12.40 -0.17 1.68
CA ARG A 67 -12.21 -0.32 3.14
C ARG A 67 -10.75 -0.60 3.50
N LYS A 68 -10.07 -1.35 2.64
CA LYS A 68 -8.67 -1.70 2.78
C LYS A 68 -7.90 -1.33 1.52
N ILE A 69 -6.81 -0.62 1.68
CA ILE A 69 -5.94 -0.20 0.59
C ILE A 69 -4.55 -0.77 0.82
N VAL A 70 -4.04 -1.51 -0.15
CA VAL A 70 -2.69 -2.05 -0.13
C VAL A 70 -1.88 -1.38 -1.22
N PHE A 71 -0.93 -0.56 -0.83
CA PHE A 71 0.06 0.00 -1.75
C PHE A 71 1.28 -0.92 -1.77
N ALA A 72 1.64 -1.44 -2.95
CA ALA A 72 2.78 -2.34 -3.12
C ALA A 72 3.87 -1.69 -3.97
N GLY A 73 5.12 -1.79 -3.54
CA GLY A 73 6.26 -1.22 -4.27
C GLY A 73 7.58 -1.46 -3.55
N GLN A 74 8.67 -0.99 -4.15
CA GLN A 74 10.00 -1.07 -3.52
C GLN A 74 10.12 -0.04 -2.40
N PHE A 75 10.89 -0.37 -1.36
CA PHE A 75 11.22 0.55 -0.27
C PHE A 75 12.13 1.69 -0.75
N GLU A 76 13.10 1.37 -1.61
CA GLU A 76 13.98 2.32 -2.29
C GLU A 76 14.10 1.95 -3.77
N ALA A 77 14.00 2.91 -4.66
CA ALA A 77 14.16 2.62 -6.09
C ALA A 77 15.63 2.35 -6.45
N GLY A 78 15.82 1.24 -7.18
CA GLY A 78 17.15 0.80 -7.62
C GLY A 78 17.94 0.04 -6.57
N ALA A 79 17.34 -0.40 -5.47
CA ALA A 79 17.94 -1.33 -4.53
C ALA A 79 18.19 -2.70 -5.19
N GLN A 80 19.25 -3.38 -4.75
CA GLN A 80 19.59 -4.75 -5.17
C GLN A 80 19.50 -5.68 -3.96
N PHE A 81 19.02 -6.90 -4.20
CA PHE A 81 18.76 -7.87 -3.15
C PHE A 81 19.40 -9.20 -3.48
N ASP A 82 19.94 -9.86 -2.44
CA ASP A 82 20.33 -11.26 -2.49
C ASP A 82 19.20 -12.08 -1.86
N LEU A 83 18.75 -13.07 -2.60
CA LEU A 83 17.79 -14.07 -2.13
C LEU A 83 18.58 -15.34 -1.79
N THR A 84 18.55 -15.73 -0.54
CA THR A 84 19.16 -16.96 -0.05
C THR A 84 18.14 -17.71 0.78
N ASP A 85 17.99 -18.98 0.52
CA ASP A 85 17.26 -20.00 1.30
C ASP A 85 16.24 -19.49 2.35
N GLY A 86 15.17 -18.85 1.84
CA GLY A 86 14.10 -18.31 2.70
C GLY A 86 14.40 -16.96 3.37
N ALA A 87 15.45 -16.28 2.97
CA ALA A 87 15.80 -14.94 3.46
C ALA A 87 16.12 -13.98 2.32
N ILE A 88 15.85 -12.69 2.53
CA ILE A 88 16.22 -11.59 1.64
C ILE A 88 17.20 -10.66 2.36
N ARG A 89 18.22 -10.18 1.66
CA ARG A 89 19.17 -9.18 2.16
C ARG A 89 19.30 -8.02 1.19
N VAL A 90 19.45 -6.83 1.71
CA VAL A 90 19.80 -5.65 0.92
C VAL A 90 21.29 -5.76 0.55
N ALA A 91 21.57 -6.16 -0.69
CA ALA A 91 22.95 -6.24 -1.21
C ALA A 91 23.49 -4.85 -1.54
N LYS A 92 22.61 -3.97 -2.05
CA LYS A 92 22.94 -2.57 -2.36
C LYS A 92 21.73 -1.69 -2.10
N PRO A 93 21.88 -0.62 -1.29
CA PRO A 93 20.82 0.37 -1.08
C PRO A 93 20.36 1.02 -2.38
N GLY A 94 19.11 1.44 -2.43
CA GLY A 94 18.56 2.17 -3.55
C GLY A 94 19.13 3.59 -3.66
N LYS A 95 19.05 4.15 -4.87
CA LYS A 95 19.49 5.52 -5.12
C LYS A 95 18.43 6.56 -4.75
N PHE A 96 17.17 6.17 -4.76
CA PHE A 96 16.04 7.06 -4.58
C PHE A 96 15.14 6.55 -3.45
N PRO A 97 15.14 7.23 -2.28
CA PRO A 97 14.24 6.90 -1.19
C PRO A 97 12.80 7.16 -1.63
N LYS A 98 11.91 6.25 -1.29
CA LYS A 98 10.47 6.42 -1.53
C LYS A 98 9.70 6.84 -0.28
N MET A 99 10.30 6.65 0.90
CA MET A 99 9.80 7.19 2.16
C MET A 99 10.37 8.61 2.30
N VAL A 100 9.54 9.63 2.00
CA VAL A 100 9.96 11.04 1.97
C VAL A 100 9.35 11.82 3.13
N GLU A 101 9.87 13.00 3.42
CA GLU A 101 9.29 13.88 4.44
C GLU A 101 7.92 14.39 4.03
N LYS A 102 7.81 14.80 2.77
CA LYS A 102 6.58 15.27 2.14
C LYS A 102 6.58 14.87 0.68
N VAL A 103 5.49 14.25 0.22
CA VAL A 103 5.33 13.89 -1.20
C VAL A 103 5.26 15.13 -2.07
N GLU A 104 5.80 15.04 -3.28
CA GLU A 104 5.78 16.16 -4.23
C GLU A 104 4.35 16.49 -4.69
N HIS A 105 3.51 15.47 -4.79
CA HIS A 105 2.12 15.61 -5.21
C HIS A 105 1.24 14.62 -4.44
N VAL A 106 0.19 15.09 -3.78
CA VAL A 106 -0.73 14.23 -3.05
C VAL A 106 -1.75 13.63 -4.00
N THR A 107 -1.59 12.35 -4.34
CA THR A 107 -2.58 11.59 -5.13
C THR A 107 -3.55 10.85 -4.21
N PHE A 108 -3.08 10.43 -3.03
CA PHE A 108 -3.87 9.83 -1.96
C PHE A 108 -3.55 10.54 -0.65
N SER A 109 -4.57 10.83 0.16
CA SER A 109 -4.41 11.51 1.45
C SER A 109 -4.52 10.53 2.62
N GLY A 110 -3.43 10.35 3.36
CA GLY A 110 -3.40 9.54 4.58
C GLY A 110 -4.30 10.10 5.68
N ARG A 111 -4.38 11.43 5.81
CA ARG A 111 -5.32 12.07 6.74
C ARG A 111 -6.76 11.71 6.41
N ARG A 112 -7.16 11.83 5.14
CA ARG A 112 -8.52 11.48 4.70
C ARG A 112 -8.84 10.01 4.93
N ALA A 113 -7.87 9.13 4.72
CA ALA A 113 -8.04 7.69 4.97
C ALA A 113 -8.33 7.42 6.46
N ARG A 114 -7.60 8.06 7.38
CA ARG A 114 -7.89 7.95 8.82
C ARG A 114 -9.28 8.48 9.19
N GLU A 115 -9.68 9.62 8.66
CA GLU A 115 -11.03 10.18 8.85
C GLU A 115 -12.13 9.23 8.39
N LEU A 116 -11.90 8.47 7.32
CA LEU A 116 -12.83 7.48 6.76
C LEU A 116 -12.73 6.10 7.42
N GLY A 117 -11.77 5.89 8.32
CA GLY A 117 -11.52 4.57 8.93
C GLY A 117 -11.00 3.53 7.95
N GLN A 118 -10.34 3.94 6.87
CA GLN A 118 -9.76 3.02 5.89
C GLN A 118 -8.51 2.34 6.47
N GLU A 119 -8.39 1.04 6.31
CA GLU A 119 -7.16 0.32 6.61
C GLU A 119 -6.16 0.51 5.46
N VAL A 120 -4.99 1.09 5.76
CA VAL A 120 -3.96 1.37 4.75
C VAL A 120 -2.68 0.62 5.08
N LEU A 121 -2.22 -0.18 4.14
CA LEU A 121 -0.95 -0.91 4.20
C LEU A 121 -0.03 -0.47 3.06
N TYR A 122 1.26 -0.35 3.36
CA TYR A 122 2.33 -0.18 2.38
C TYR A 122 3.22 -1.41 2.46
N VAL A 123 3.19 -2.23 1.40
CA VAL A 123 3.91 -3.50 1.33
C VAL A 123 5.13 -3.34 0.45
N THR A 124 6.28 -3.66 1.01
CA THR A 124 7.56 -3.59 0.32
C THR A 124 8.29 -4.94 0.40
N GLU A 125 9.38 -5.04 -0.30
CA GLU A 125 10.26 -6.21 -0.21
C GLU A 125 10.96 -6.34 1.14
N ARG A 126 10.90 -5.31 2.02
CA ARG A 126 11.53 -5.33 3.35
C ARG A 126 10.53 -5.59 4.46
N CYS A 127 9.37 -4.95 4.38
CA CYS A 127 8.40 -4.94 5.48
C CYS A 127 7.00 -4.57 5.01
N VAL A 128 6.03 -4.85 5.89
CA VAL A 128 4.67 -4.31 5.79
C VAL A 128 4.54 -3.15 6.77
N ILE A 129 4.20 -1.99 6.23
CA ILE A 129 4.00 -0.76 6.98
C ILE A 129 2.50 -0.48 7.06
N ARG A 130 2.01 -0.14 8.25
CA ARG A 130 0.63 0.25 8.50
C ARG A 130 0.53 1.76 8.75
N LEU A 131 -0.46 2.41 8.17
CA LEU A 131 -0.83 3.77 8.53
C LEU A 131 -1.58 3.74 9.86
N THR A 132 -1.07 4.50 10.82
CA THR A 132 -1.68 4.68 12.14
C THR A 132 -1.91 6.16 12.44
N ASP A 133 -2.60 6.49 13.53
CA ASP A 133 -2.75 7.88 13.98
C ASP A 133 -1.39 8.53 14.31
N GLY A 134 -0.42 7.72 14.72
CA GLY A 134 0.95 8.16 14.96
C GLY A 134 1.87 8.15 13.73
N GLY A 135 1.37 7.91 12.52
CA GLY A 135 2.17 7.84 11.28
C GLY A 135 2.47 6.41 10.81
N LEU A 136 3.60 6.23 10.15
CA LEU A 136 4.00 4.98 9.51
C LEU A 136 4.66 4.02 10.49
N VAL A 137 4.12 2.81 10.64
CA VAL A 137 4.63 1.78 11.56
C VAL A 137 4.84 0.45 10.81
N ALA A 138 6.06 -0.06 10.78
CA ALA A 138 6.36 -1.40 10.28
C ALA A 138 5.86 -2.44 11.29
N THR A 139 4.91 -3.26 10.87
CA THR A 139 4.28 -4.30 11.70
C THR A 139 4.77 -5.70 11.37
N GLU A 140 5.33 -5.89 10.18
CA GLU A 140 5.86 -7.17 9.73
C GLU A 140 7.16 -6.94 8.97
N VAL A 141 8.12 -7.86 9.10
CA VAL A 141 9.44 -7.78 8.46
C VAL A 141 9.74 -9.06 7.69
N MET A 142 10.38 -8.93 6.53
CA MET A 142 10.83 -10.09 5.75
C MET A 142 12.01 -10.77 6.43
N PRO A 143 12.09 -12.11 6.37
CA PRO A 143 13.25 -12.85 6.90
C PRO A 143 14.56 -12.37 6.27
N GLY A 144 15.57 -12.09 7.11
CA GLY A 144 16.89 -11.63 6.69
C GLY A 144 17.07 -10.10 6.60
N ILE A 145 15.99 -9.33 6.71
CA ILE A 145 16.04 -7.88 6.83
C ILE A 145 16.36 -7.48 8.27
N ASP A 146 17.32 -6.60 8.46
CA ASP A 146 17.61 -5.96 9.75
C ASP A 146 16.65 -4.78 9.96
N PRO A 147 15.75 -4.82 10.96
CA PRO A 147 14.73 -3.80 11.13
C PRO A 147 15.29 -2.40 11.39
N GLN A 148 16.37 -2.29 12.16
CA GLN A 148 16.94 -0.99 12.46
C GLN A 148 17.65 -0.41 11.25
N ARG A 149 18.59 -1.14 10.66
CA ARG A 149 19.38 -0.68 9.52
C ARG A 149 18.55 -0.51 8.25
N ASP A 150 17.75 -1.56 7.90
CA ASP A 150 17.11 -1.65 6.58
C ASP A 150 15.73 -1.00 6.52
N ILE A 151 15.15 -0.62 7.68
CA ILE A 151 13.85 0.05 7.75
C ILE A 151 14.01 1.43 8.39
N VAL A 152 14.43 1.51 9.65
CA VAL A 152 14.47 2.79 10.39
C VAL A 152 15.51 3.72 9.80
N ASP A 153 16.77 3.28 9.73
CA ASP A 153 17.87 4.12 9.24
C ASP A 153 17.70 4.41 7.74
N ALA A 154 17.31 3.42 6.94
CA ALA A 154 17.06 3.58 5.51
C ALA A 154 15.90 4.53 5.20
N SER A 155 14.91 4.66 6.10
CA SER A 155 13.84 5.65 5.99
C SER A 155 14.17 6.99 6.68
N LEU A 156 15.39 7.15 7.23
CA LEU A 156 15.77 8.32 8.06
C LEU A 156 14.80 8.52 9.24
N GLY A 157 14.37 7.44 9.89
CA GLY A 157 13.44 7.46 11.01
C GLY A 157 11.99 7.74 10.67
N ARG A 158 11.62 7.79 9.38
CA ARG A 158 10.24 8.06 8.94
C ARG A 158 9.30 6.89 9.18
N VAL A 159 9.83 5.67 9.19
CA VAL A 159 9.09 4.45 9.53
C VAL A 159 9.55 3.97 10.90
N ARG A 160 8.61 3.85 11.83
CA ARG A 160 8.87 3.29 13.17
C ARG A 160 8.58 1.80 13.18
N LEU A 161 9.14 1.08 14.15
CA LEU A 161 8.88 -0.34 14.34
C LEU A 161 7.75 -0.54 15.35
N ALA A 162 6.85 -1.49 15.11
CA ALA A 162 5.89 -1.94 16.11
C ALA A 162 6.62 -2.71 17.22
N ALA A 163 6.15 -2.55 18.46
CA ALA A 163 6.73 -3.28 19.60
C ALA A 163 6.55 -4.80 19.49
N ASP A 164 5.49 -5.24 18.81
CA ASP A 164 5.12 -6.62 18.55
C ASP A 164 5.33 -7.03 17.09
N MET A 165 6.30 -6.39 16.41
CA MET A 165 6.60 -6.64 14.99
C MET A 165 6.86 -8.14 14.75
N LYS A 166 6.22 -8.68 13.70
CA LYS A 166 6.31 -10.10 13.36
C LYS A 166 7.26 -10.31 12.18
N THR A 167 7.99 -11.44 12.20
CA THR A 167 8.72 -11.88 11.01
C THR A 167 7.79 -12.70 10.12
N LEU A 168 7.76 -12.33 8.84
CA LEU A 168 7.00 -13.06 7.83
C LEU A 168 7.57 -14.47 7.61
N PRO A 169 6.74 -15.44 7.18
CA PRO A 169 7.20 -16.80 6.94
C PRO A 169 8.26 -16.88 5.84
N ALA A 170 9.33 -17.63 6.06
CA ALA A 170 10.38 -17.89 5.06
C ALA A 170 9.84 -18.54 3.77
N SER A 171 8.70 -19.25 3.87
CA SER A 171 8.01 -19.83 2.71
C SER A 171 7.59 -18.82 1.64
N LEU A 172 7.48 -17.53 1.98
CA LEU A 172 7.24 -16.45 1.00
C LEU A 172 8.39 -16.28 0.01
N LEU A 173 9.60 -16.70 0.38
CA LEU A 173 10.82 -16.57 -0.41
C LEU A 173 11.30 -17.94 -0.96
N ALA A 174 10.56 -19.00 -0.69
CA ALA A 174 10.91 -20.34 -1.16
C ALA A 174 10.70 -20.48 -2.67
N HIS A 175 11.55 -21.27 -3.30
CA HIS A 175 11.33 -21.71 -4.69
C HIS A 175 10.17 -22.71 -4.72
N GLY A 176 9.12 -22.39 -5.48
CA GLY A 176 7.96 -23.27 -5.66
C GLY A 176 6.68 -22.76 -4.99
N PRO A 177 5.61 -23.58 -5.00
CA PRO A 177 4.34 -23.16 -4.42
C PRO A 177 4.45 -22.91 -2.91
N MET A 178 3.93 -21.78 -2.46
CA MET A 178 3.91 -21.38 -1.03
C MET A 178 3.11 -22.33 -0.12
N GLY A 179 2.30 -23.22 -0.70
CA GLY A 179 1.39 -24.07 0.09
C GLY A 179 0.30 -23.28 0.82
N LEU A 180 -0.06 -22.10 0.30
CA LEU A 180 -1.07 -21.24 0.91
C LEU A 180 -2.41 -21.98 1.01
N LYS A 181 -2.91 -22.15 2.23
CA LYS A 181 -4.26 -22.63 2.48
C LYS A 181 -5.14 -21.43 2.78
N LEU A 182 -6.13 -21.19 1.92
CA LEU A 182 -7.14 -20.18 2.20
C LEU A 182 -7.98 -20.63 3.38
N ALA A 183 -8.19 -19.72 4.34
CA ALA A 183 -9.19 -19.96 5.38
C ALA A 183 -10.57 -20.17 4.73
N PRO A 184 -11.46 -20.96 5.32
CA PRO A 184 -12.85 -21.05 4.87
C PRO A 184 -13.41 -19.64 4.74
N LYS A 185 -14.17 -19.41 3.68
CA LYS A 185 -14.83 -18.10 3.44
C LYS A 185 -15.66 -17.78 4.68
N ALA A 186 -15.31 -16.71 5.40
CA ALA A 186 -16.15 -16.22 6.47
C ALA A 186 -17.53 -15.91 5.90
N GLU A 187 -18.58 -16.19 6.65
CA GLU A 187 -19.93 -15.80 6.23
C GLU A 187 -19.94 -14.30 5.91
N PRO A 188 -20.63 -13.87 4.84
CA PRO A 188 -20.68 -12.47 4.47
C PRO A 188 -21.18 -11.65 5.65
N VAL A 189 -20.37 -10.75 6.14
CA VAL A 189 -20.82 -9.77 7.14
C VAL A 189 -21.92 -8.97 6.47
N PRO A 190 -23.14 -8.90 7.05
CA PRO A 190 -24.21 -8.10 6.48
C PRO A 190 -23.72 -6.67 6.24
N HIS A 191 -23.81 -6.21 5.01
CA HIS A 191 -23.44 -4.84 4.67
C HIS A 191 -24.39 -3.91 5.41
N SER A 192 -23.95 -3.34 6.53
CA SER A 192 -24.63 -2.21 7.14
C SER A 192 -24.38 -1.01 6.21
N HIS A 193 -25.31 -0.74 5.31
CA HIS A 193 -25.37 0.49 4.52
C HIS A 193 -25.75 1.68 5.42
N GLY A 194 -25.03 1.85 6.51
CA GLY A 194 -25.12 3.03 7.36
C GLY A 194 -24.20 4.10 6.81
N LEU A 195 -24.73 4.95 5.94
CA LEU A 195 -24.18 6.28 5.74
C LEU A 195 -24.22 6.96 7.12
N ALA A 196 -23.05 7.15 7.73
CA ALA A 196 -22.97 8.03 8.89
C ALA A 196 -23.56 9.39 8.49
N PRO A 197 -24.46 9.99 9.27
CA PRO A 197 -25.05 11.27 8.91
C PRO A 197 -23.93 12.32 8.83
N VAL A 198 -23.86 13.01 7.71
CA VAL A 198 -23.05 14.20 7.55
C VAL A 198 -23.53 15.21 8.59
N ARG A 199 -22.74 15.45 9.64
CA ARG A 199 -23.01 16.56 10.55
C ARG A 199 -22.90 17.84 9.75
N ALA A 200 -24.02 18.54 9.55
CA ALA A 200 -24.02 19.89 9.05
C ALA A 200 -23.21 20.75 10.04
N ALA A 201 -22.21 21.45 9.53
CA ALA A 201 -21.51 22.47 10.28
C ALA A 201 -22.50 23.64 10.49
N SER A 202 -22.80 23.91 11.74
CA SER A 202 -23.46 25.14 12.20
C SER A 202 -22.45 26.27 12.30
#